data_82e398efeb832a8a0dd45fced300af42
#
_entry.id   82e398efeb832a8a0dd45fced300af42
#
_cell.length_a   1.000
_cell.length_b   1.000
_cell.length_c   1.000
_cell.angle_alpha   90.00
_cell.angle_beta   90.00
_cell.angle_gamma   90.00
#
_symmetry.space_group_name_H-M   'P 1'
#
loop_
_entity.id
_entity.type
_entity.pdbx_description
1 polymer ?
#
loop_
_entity_poly.entity_id
_entity_poly.type
_entity_poly.pdbx_seq_one_letter_code
_entity_poly.pdbx_strand_id
1 'polypeptide(L)'
;MRPQKLILSAFGPFAEETVIDFTRFKDGIFLISGETGAGKTTIFDGICFALYGEPSGSYRKQDMLRSDFAKDETETKVVFLFSHRKKQYKIERNPSYMRKSKRGDKMTRQSPYAVLYQEDEIVTTGSQQVTAQMEEILGMDRMQYQQISMIAQGEFLKLLYAKGKERSEIFRKIFGTWYLYEFQEKIKRRHLSCKYEYLVRAGR
;
A
#
# COMPACT_ATOMS: atom_id res chain seq x y z
N MET A 1 -8.27 -9.67 -0.02
CA MET A 1 -7.37 -9.77 -1.19
C MET A 1 -6.39 -10.92 -0.95
N ARG A 2 -6.14 -11.75 -1.97
CA ARG A 2 -5.17 -12.86 -1.93
C ARG A 2 -4.16 -12.64 -3.06
N PRO A 3 -2.87 -12.39 -2.77
CA PRO A 3 -1.85 -12.25 -3.80
C PRO A 3 -1.63 -13.57 -4.52
N GLN A 4 -1.37 -13.52 -5.81
CA GLN A 4 -1.09 -14.69 -6.63
C GLN A 4 0.30 -14.62 -7.26
N LYS A 5 0.63 -13.50 -7.91
CA LYS A 5 1.93 -13.31 -8.55
C LYS A 5 2.33 -11.85 -8.53
N LEU A 6 3.59 -11.59 -8.23
CA LEU A 6 4.22 -10.28 -8.36
C LEU A 6 5.40 -10.40 -9.32
N ILE A 7 5.44 -9.54 -10.33
CA ILE A 7 6.53 -9.46 -11.29
C ILE A 7 7.15 -8.07 -11.13
N LEU A 8 8.44 -8.05 -10.85
CA LEU A 8 9.24 -6.84 -10.69
C LEU A 8 10.27 -6.81 -11.81
N SER A 9 10.32 -5.75 -12.59
CA SER A 9 11.32 -5.54 -13.65
C SER A 9 12.05 -4.23 -13.40
N ALA A 10 13.37 -4.25 -13.37
CA ALA A 10 14.23 -3.10 -13.10
C ALA A 10 13.74 -2.27 -11.88
N PHE A 11 13.37 -2.93 -10.78
CA PHE A 11 12.71 -2.32 -9.63
C PHE A 11 13.50 -2.55 -8.33
N GLY A 12 13.97 -1.48 -7.70
CA GLY A 12 14.79 -1.54 -6.50
C GLY A 12 16.08 -2.33 -6.72
N PRO A 13 16.37 -3.38 -5.93
CA PRO A 13 17.56 -4.22 -6.12
C PRO A 13 17.41 -5.23 -7.28
N PHE A 14 16.22 -5.38 -7.85
CA PHE A 14 15.96 -6.34 -8.94
C PHE A 14 16.27 -5.69 -10.27
N ALA A 15 17.44 -6.00 -10.85
CA ALA A 15 17.89 -5.45 -12.12
C ALA A 15 17.13 -6.00 -13.34
N GLU A 16 16.78 -7.28 -13.27
CA GLU A 16 16.06 -8.02 -14.31
C GLU A 16 14.64 -8.36 -13.84
N GLU A 17 13.88 -9.04 -14.72
CA GLU A 17 12.54 -9.50 -14.36
C GLU A 17 12.64 -10.59 -13.29
N THR A 18 12.00 -10.32 -12.16
CA THR A 18 11.91 -11.26 -11.03
C THR A 18 10.45 -11.57 -10.76
N VAL A 19 10.12 -12.87 -10.75
CA VAL A 19 8.76 -13.36 -10.56
C VAL A 19 8.64 -14.00 -9.18
N ILE A 20 7.70 -13.50 -8.38
CA ILE A 20 7.34 -14.04 -7.07
C ILE A 20 5.95 -14.66 -7.19
N ASP A 21 5.90 -15.98 -7.10
CA ASP A 21 4.67 -16.76 -7.23
C ASP A 21 4.15 -17.19 -5.87
N PHE A 22 3.14 -16.48 -5.36
CA PHE A 22 2.52 -16.74 -4.07
C PHE A 22 1.59 -17.95 -4.09
N THR A 23 1.22 -18.48 -5.26
CA THR A 23 0.32 -19.65 -5.36
C THR A 23 1.02 -20.94 -4.91
N ARG A 24 2.34 -20.93 -4.86
CA ARG A 24 3.16 -22.05 -4.37
C ARG A 24 3.05 -22.27 -2.87
N PHE A 25 2.58 -21.27 -2.11
CA PHE A 25 2.44 -21.34 -0.65
C PHE A 25 1.04 -21.81 -0.28
N LYS A 26 0.90 -23.11 0.04
CA LYS A 26 -0.40 -23.74 0.31
C LYS A 26 -0.99 -23.34 1.66
N ASP A 27 -0.14 -23.11 2.66
CA ASP A 27 -0.56 -22.93 4.07
C ASP A 27 -0.91 -21.48 4.43
N GLY A 28 -0.85 -20.53 3.48
CA GLY A 28 -1.22 -19.13 3.69
C GLY A 28 -0.23 -18.32 4.54
N ILE A 29 0.78 -18.94 5.12
CA ILE A 29 1.87 -18.32 5.89
C ILE A 29 3.19 -18.72 5.23
N PHE A 30 4.06 -17.72 4.98
CA PHE A 30 5.39 -17.96 4.42
C PHE A 30 6.40 -16.97 5.00
N LEU A 31 7.66 -17.36 5.00
CA LEU A 31 8.77 -16.55 5.46
C LEU A 31 9.60 -16.08 4.27
N ILE A 32 9.86 -14.78 4.19
CA ILE A 32 10.83 -14.20 3.27
C ILE A 32 12.12 -13.97 4.04
N SER A 33 13.14 -14.79 3.78
CA SER A 33 14.46 -14.71 4.39
C SER A 33 15.52 -14.29 3.37
N GLY A 34 16.62 -13.75 3.84
CA GLY A 34 17.76 -13.31 3.02
C GLY A 34 18.59 -12.26 3.75
N GLU A 35 19.72 -11.92 3.19
CA GLU A 35 20.64 -10.91 3.73
C GLU A 35 20.03 -9.51 3.74
N THR A 36 20.62 -8.61 4.54
CA THR A 36 20.25 -7.19 4.53
C THR A 36 20.55 -6.59 3.16
N GLY A 37 19.59 -5.88 2.58
CA GLY A 37 19.72 -5.34 1.22
C GLY A 37 19.21 -6.26 0.10
N ALA A 38 18.92 -7.54 0.34
CA ALA A 38 18.44 -8.50 -0.66
C ALA A 38 17.05 -8.21 -1.26
N GLY A 39 16.41 -7.09 -0.92
CA GLY A 39 15.13 -6.69 -1.51
C GLY A 39 13.88 -7.23 -0.82
N LYS A 40 13.97 -7.79 0.39
CA LYS A 40 12.79 -8.31 1.11
C LYS A 40 11.67 -7.27 1.26
N THR A 41 12.02 -6.06 1.69
CA THR A 41 11.05 -4.95 1.83
C THR A 41 10.57 -4.45 0.48
N THR A 42 11.39 -4.52 -0.56
CA THR A 42 11.05 -4.09 -1.92
C THR A 42 9.91 -4.91 -2.53
N ILE A 43 9.70 -6.15 -2.09
CA ILE A 43 8.54 -6.97 -2.46
C ILE A 43 7.24 -6.27 -2.01
N PHE A 44 7.21 -5.79 -0.79
CA PHE A 44 6.07 -5.04 -0.25
C PHE A 44 5.92 -3.67 -0.91
N ASP A 45 7.04 -2.98 -1.21
CA ASP A 45 7.05 -1.74 -1.99
C ASP A 45 6.42 -1.97 -3.38
N GLY A 46 6.75 -3.09 -4.03
CA GLY A 46 6.18 -3.48 -5.32
C GLY A 46 4.66 -3.69 -5.26
N ILE A 47 4.16 -4.37 -4.22
CA ILE A 47 2.72 -4.56 -4.03
C ILE A 47 2.02 -3.21 -3.78
N CYS A 48 2.54 -2.38 -2.86
CA CYS A 48 1.99 -1.05 -2.60
C CYS A 48 2.01 -0.16 -3.84
N PHE A 49 3.13 -0.16 -4.57
CA PHE A 49 3.25 0.61 -5.80
C PHE A 49 2.25 0.13 -6.86
N ALA A 50 2.08 -1.17 -7.05
CA ALA A 50 1.09 -1.69 -7.99
C ALA A 50 -0.32 -1.22 -7.63
N LEU A 51 -0.72 -1.31 -6.36
CA LEU A 51 -2.05 -0.96 -5.90
C LEU A 51 -2.30 0.56 -5.93
N TYR A 52 -1.37 1.35 -5.37
CA TYR A 52 -1.60 2.76 -5.07
C TYR A 52 -0.68 3.75 -5.80
N GLY A 53 0.31 3.26 -6.57
CA GLY A 53 1.25 4.10 -7.31
C GLY A 53 2.38 4.68 -6.47
N GLU A 54 2.49 4.29 -5.20
CA GLU A 54 3.53 4.72 -4.28
C GLU A 54 4.10 3.55 -3.47
N PRO A 55 5.39 3.56 -3.09
CA PRO A 55 6.00 2.51 -2.28
C PRO A 55 5.42 2.48 -0.87
N SER A 56 5.73 1.41 -0.13
CA SER A 56 5.24 1.20 1.24
C SER A 56 5.83 2.16 2.26
N GLY A 57 7.04 2.65 2.04
CA GLY A 57 7.75 3.57 2.95
C GLY A 57 7.57 5.04 2.55
N SER A 58 7.64 5.94 3.54
CA SER A 58 7.60 7.39 3.31
C SER A 58 8.94 7.96 2.78
N TYR A 59 10.03 7.20 2.87
CA TYR A 59 11.38 7.65 2.49
C TYR A 59 11.70 7.48 1.01
N ARG A 60 11.03 6.55 0.30
CA ARG A 60 11.27 6.30 -1.13
C ARG A 60 10.27 7.05 -1.97
N LYS A 61 10.77 7.83 -2.94
CA LYS A 61 9.95 8.50 -3.96
C LYS A 61 9.86 7.61 -5.21
N GLN A 62 8.91 7.90 -6.09
CA GLN A 62 8.71 7.13 -7.34
C GLN A 62 9.95 7.09 -8.25
N ASP A 63 10.72 8.17 -8.30
CA ASP A 63 11.96 8.28 -9.08
C ASP A 63 13.10 7.39 -8.56
N MET A 64 13.00 6.95 -7.29
CA MET A 64 13.95 6.04 -6.64
C MET A 64 13.56 4.56 -6.81
N LEU A 65 12.48 4.26 -7.52
CA LEU A 65 11.99 2.88 -7.67
C LEU A 65 12.72 2.11 -8.78
N ARG A 66 13.32 2.81 -9.74
CA ARG A 66 14.13 2.16 -10.77
C ARG A 66 15.41 1.58 -10.15
N SER A 67 15.75 0.38 -10.58
CA SER A 67 16.99 -0.25 -10.18
C SER A 67 18.21 0.46 -10.80
N ASP A 68 19.17 0.84 -9.97
CA ASP A 68 20.46 1.39 -10.41
C ASP A 68 21.32 0.34 -11.11
N PHE A 69 21.00 -0.93 -10.94
CA PHE A 69 21.70 -2.06 -11.56
C PHE A 69 21.09 -2.50 -12.89
N ALA A 70 19.94 -1.92 -13.27
CA ALA A 70 19.25 -2.30 -14.49
C ALA A 70 19.90 -1.69 -15.74
N LYS A 71 19.91 -2.44 -16.83
CA LYS A 71 20.33 -1.94 -18.15
C LYS A 71 19.38 -0.82 -18.60
N ASP A 72 19.91 0.11 -19.40
CA ASP A 72 19.12 1.26 -19.89
C ASP A 72 17.87 0.84 -20.69
N GLU A 73 17.96 -0.28 -21.39
CA GLU A 73 16.88 -0.84 -22.23
C GLU A 73 15.78 -1.52 -21.41
N THR A 74 16.09 -1.95 -20.19
CA THR A 74 15.13 -2.66 -19.34
C THR A 74 14.09 -1.70 -18.79
N GLU A 75 12.82 -1.97 -19.10
CA GLU A 75 11.71 -1.17 -18.60
C GLU A 75 11.48 -1.42 -17.11
N THR A 76 11.30 -0.31 -16.35
CA THR A 76 10.91 -0.41 -14.96
C THR A 76 9.39 -0.61 -14.88
N LYS A 77 8.97 -1.79 -14.45
CA LYS A 77 7.57 -2.19 -14.42
C LYS A 77 7.27 -3.10 -13.23
N VAL A 78 6.08 -2.96 -12.69
CA VAL A 78 5.50 -3.89 -11.72
C VAL A 78 4.20 -4.44 -12.28
N VAL A 79 4.06 -5.77 -12.22
CA VAL A 79 2.80 -6.46 -12.53
C VAL A 79 2.37 -7.22 -11.28
N PHE A 80 1.14 -7.02 -10.85
CA PHE A 80 0.60 -7.68 -9.67
C PHE A 80 -0.71 -8.37 -10.00
N LEU A 81 -0.75 -9.68 -9.79
CA LEU A 81 -1.94 -10.51 -9.95
C LEU A 81 -2.46 -10.91 -8.58
N PHE A 82 -3.75 -10.73 -8.36
CA PHE A 82 -4.40 -11.10 -7.10
C PHE A 82 -5.88 -11.42 -7.32
N SER A 83 -6.45 -12.12 -6.34
CA SER A 83 -7.91 -12.33 -6.29
C SER A 83 -8.54 -11.53 -5.14
N HIS A 84 -9.72 -10.97 -5.38
CA HIS A 84 -10.52 -10.30 -4.38
C HIS A 84 -12.00 -10.56 -4.63
N ARG A 85 -12.76 -10.99 -3.59
CA ARG A 85 -14.21 -11.31 -3.69
C ARG A 85 -14.53 -12.24 -4.86
N LYS A 86 -13.70 -13.30 -5.05
CA LYS A 86 -13.81 -14.31 -6.11
C LYS A 86 -13.54 -13.81 -7.55
N LYS A 87 -13.13 -12.59 -7.75
CA LYS A 87 -12.71 -12.03 -9.02
C LYS A 87 -11.19 -12.00 -9.14
N GLN A 88 -10.67 -12.14 -10.35
CA GLN A 88 -9.25 -12.05 -10.66
C GLN A 88 -8.91 -10.64 -11.15
N TYR A 89 -7.81 -10.11 -10.66
CA TYR A 89 -7.32 -8.79 -11.04
C TYR A 89 -5.85 -8.85 -11.42
N LYS A 90 -5.48 -8.07 -12.43
CA LYS A 90 -4.10 -7.81 -12.82
C LYS A 90 -3.89 -6.31 -12.92
N ILE A 91 -2.83 -5.83 -12.30
CA ILE A 91 -2.40 -4.43 -12.42
C ILE A 91 -1.02 -4.43 -13.06
N GLU A 92 -0.86 -3.63 -14.09
CA GLU A 92 0.44 -3.28 -14.65
C GLU A 92 0.70 -1.82 -14.39
N ARG A 93 1.87 -1.49 -13.84
CA ARG A 93 2.22 -0.10 -13.52
C ARG A 93 3.72 0.13 -13.70
N ASN A 94 4.10 1.28 -14.28
CA ASN A 94 5.46 1.77 -14.27
C ASN A 94 5.55 3.12 -13.52
N PRO A 95 6.66 3.40 -12.84
CA PRO A 95 6.92 4.73 -12.27
C PRO A 95 7.37 5.71 -13.37
N SER A 96 7.46 6.99 -13.00
CA SER A 96 8.21 7.96 -13.81
C SER A 96 9.70 7.79 -13.54
N TYR A 97 10.52 7.65 -14.58
CA TYR A 97 11.98 7.53 -14.48
C TYR A 97 12.70 8.06 -15.71
N MET A 98 13.99 8.34 -15.58
CA MET A 98 14.84 8.74 -16.70
C MET A 98 15.38 7.50 -17.42
N ARG A 99 15.31 7.51 -18.76
CA ARG A 99 15.88 6.46 -19.61
C ARG A 99 16.55 7.05 -20.84
N LYS A 100 17.41 6.30 -21.49
CA LYS A 100 17.93 6.68 -22.81
C LYS A 100 16.82 6.70 -23.85
N SER A 101 16.89 7.68 -24.73
CA SER A 101 15.98 7.78 -25.87
C SER A 101 16.19 6.60 -26.82
N LYS A 102 15.11 6.06 -27.39
CA LYS A 102 15.19 5.03 -28.44
C LYS A 102 15.84 5.53 -29.74
N ARG A 103 16.00 6.85 -29.90
CA ARG A 103 16.49 7.52 -31.14
C ARG A 103 17.81 8.29 -30.93
N GLY A 104 18.59 8.00 -29.87
CA GLY A 104 19.87 8.66 -29.60
C GLY A 104 20.25 8.63 -28.13
N ASP A 105 21.42 9.19 -27.79
CA ASP A 105 22.00 9.15 -26.45
C ASP A 105 21.38 10.13 -25.44
N LYS A 106 20.35 10.89 -25.84
CA LYS A 106 19.71 11.84 -24.94
C LYS A 106 18.85 11.13 -23.90
N MET A 107 18.97 11.55 -22.64
CA MET A 107 18.08 11.10 -21.57
C MET A 107 16.68 11.68 -21.79
N THR A 108 15.66 10.84 -21.67
CA THR A 108 14.25 11.23 -21.75
C THR A 108 13.50 10.68 -20.55
N ARG A 109 12.48 11.40 -20.13
CA ARG A 109 11.63 10.98 -19.03
C ARG A 109 10.55 10.03 -19.55
N GLN A 110 10.52 8.82 -19.00
CA GLN A 110 9.39 7.90 -19.15
C GLN A 110 8.24 8.39 -18.31
N SER A 111 7.09 8.63 -18.93
CA SER A 111 5.88 8.97 -18.19
C SER A 111 5.33 7.75 -17.43
N PRO A 112 4.77 7.95 -16.23
CA PRO A 112 4.13 6.87 -15.51
C PRO A 112 2.86 6.43 -16.24
N TYR A 113 2.59 5.14 -16.22
CA TYR A 113 1.30 4.60 -16.65
C TYR A 113 0.80 3.54 -15.67
N ALA A 114 -0.50 3.24 -15.73
CA ALA A 114 -1.09 2.10 -15.05
C ALA A 114 -2.27 1.57 -15.85
N VAL A 115 -2.47 0.25 -15.78
CA VAL A 115 -3.62 -0.44 -16.37
C VAL A 115 -4.13 -1.46 -15.36
N LEU A 116 -5.45 -1.45 -15.13
CA LEU A 116 -6.15 -2.43 -14.31
C LEU A 116 -6.98 -3.33 -15.21
N TYR A 117 -6.82 -4.63 -15.01
CA TYR A 117 -7.61 -5.67 -15.66
C TYR A 117 -8.44 -6.41 -14.61
N GLN A 118 -9.64 -6.83 -14.99
CA GLN A 118 -10.48 -7.79 -14.26
C GLN A 118 -10.89 -8.90 -15.25
N GLU A 119 -10.62 -10.17 -14.90
CA GLU A 119 -10.87 -11.34 -15.76
C GLU A 119 -10.30 -11.14 -17.18
N ASP A 120 -9.06 -10.59 -17.24
CA ASP A 120 -8.31 -10.23 -18.47
C ASP A 120 -8.89 -9.08 -19.31
N GLU A 121 -10.02 -8.49 -18.93
CA GLU A 121 -10.56 -7.29 -19.58
C GLU A 121 -10.06 -6.02 -18.93
N ILE A 122 -9.75 -4.98 -19.73
CA ILE A 122 -9.31 -3.68 -19.23
C ILE A 122 -10.48 -2.98 -18.54
N VAL A 123 -10.34 -2.71 -17.24
CA VAL A 123 -11.31 -1.94 -16.45
C VAL A 123 -11.05 -0.46 -16.56
N THR A 124 -9.78 -0.06 -16.36
CA THR A 124 -9.38 1.34 -16.42
C THR A 124 -7.88 1.49 -16.71
N THR A 125 -7.52 2.66 -17.22
CA THR A 125 -6.14 3.06 -17.53
C THR A 125 -5.82 4.40 -16.91
N GLY A 126 -4.53 4.67 -16.66
CA GLY A 126 -4.05 5.90 -16.06
C GLY A 126 -3.77 5.76 -14.56
N SER A 127 -2.67 6.39 -14.11
CA SER A 127 -2.15 6.18 -12.75
C SER A 127 -3.12 6.57 -11.65
N GLN A 128 -3.81 7.72 -11.80
CA GLN A 128 -4.78 8.20 -10.81
C GLN A 128 -6.07 7.38 -10.83
N GLN A 129 -6.57 7.09 -12.02
CA GLN A 129 -7.80 6.32 -12.23
C GLN A 129 -7.67 4.90 -11.67
N VAL A 130 -6.54 4.22 -11.94
CA VAL A 130 -6.27 2.89 -11.39
C VAL A 130 -6.18 2.95 -9.86
N THR A 131 -5.55 3.98 -9.29
CA THR A 131 -5.49 4.14 -7.82
C THR A 131 -6.89 4.32 -7.22
N ALA A 132 -7.69 5.23 -7.76
CA ALA A 132 -9.07 5.44 -7.29
C ALA A 132 -9.93 4.18 -7.38
N GLN A 133 -9.81 3.44 -8.50
CA GLN A 133 -10.53 2.18 -8.68
C GLN A 133 -10.06 1.10 -7.68
N MET A 134 -8.76 1.08 -7.34
CA MET A 134 -8.24 0.16 -6.34
C MET A 134 -8.72 0.50 -4.92
N GLU A 135 -8.80 1.78 -4.57
CA GLU A 135 -9.39 2.22 -3.30
C GLU A 135 -10.86 1.79 -3.17
N GLU A 136 -11.63 1.90 -4.25
CA GLU A 136 -13.03 1.43 -4.30
C GLU A 136 -13.13 -0.09 -4.16
N ILE A 137 -12.35 -0.85 -4.93
CA ILE A 137 -12.36 -2.34 -4.91
C ILE A 137 -11.96 -2.88 -3.55
N LEU A 138 -10.89 -2.34 -2.94
CA LEU A 138 -10.36 -2.80 -1.67
C LEU A 138 -11.10 -2.20 -0.46
N GLY A 139 -11.79 -1.06 -0.64
CA GLY A 139 -12.47 -0.33 0.42
C GLY A 139 -11.51 0.35 1.41
N MET A 140 -10.28 0.63 1.00
CA MET A 140 -9.26 1.27 1.83
C MET A 140 -8.26 2.05 1.00
N ASP A 141 -7.83 3.19 1.51
CA ASP A 141 -6.77 4.00 0.94
C ASP A 141 -5.37 3.40 1.22
N ARG A 142 -4.33 4.01 0.64
CA ARG A 142 -2.94 3.58 0.82
C ARG A 142 -2.52 3.54 2.29
N MET A 143 -2.86 4.56 3.07
CA MET A 143 -2.44 4.66 4.47
C MET A 143 -3.12 3.57 5.31
N GLN A 144 -4.40 3.32 5.09
CA GLN A 144 -5.16 2.25 5.73
C GLN A 144 -4.60 0.87 5.34
N TYR A 145 -4.28 0.67 4.06
CA TYR A 145 -3.68 -0.57 3.59
C TYR A 145 -2.32 -0.83 4.26
N GLN A 146 -1.46 0.17 4.34
CA GLN A 146 -0.17 0.05 5.02
C GLN A 146 -0.34 -0.28 6.50
N GLN A 147 -1.26 0.37 7.20
CA GLN A 147 -1.51 0.13 8.62
C GLN A 147 -2.07 -1.27 8.92
N ILE A 148 -2.91 -1.80 8.03
CA ILE A 148 -3.58 -3.10 8.23
C ILE A 148 -2.75 -4.27 7.68
N SER A 149 -2.16 -4.09 6.49
CA SER A 149 -1.53 -5.17 5.74
C SER A 149 -0.02 -5.24 5.93
N MET A 150 0.60 -4.18 6.44
CA MET A 150 2.04 -4.04 6.57
C MET A 150 2.40 -3.54 7.96
N ILE A 151 2.62 -4.44 8.88
CA ILE A 151 3.12 -4.08 10.20
C ILE A 151 4.62 -3.83 10.08
N ALA A 152 5.03 -2.57 10.16
CA ALA A 152 6.44 -2.19 10.08
C ALA A 152 7.27 -2.88 11.17
N GLN A 153 8.52 -3.16 10.85
CA GLN A 153 9.48 -3.76 11.79
C GLN A 153 9.54 -2.93 13.09
N GLY A 154 9.27 -3.57 14.22
CA GLY A 154 9.23 -2.94 15.55
C GLY A 154 7.84 -2.41 15.98
N GLU A 155 6.89 -2.16 15.09
CA GLU A 155 5.53 -1.74 15.47
C GLU A 155 4.71 -2.89 16.05
N PHE A 156 4.93 -4.12 15.60
CA PHE A 156 4.33 -5.31 16.19
C PHE A 156 4.72 -5.48 17.66
N LEU A 157 5.99 -5.25 17.99
CA LEU A 157 6.45 -5.28 19.37
C LEU A 157 5.80 -4.18 20.22
N LYS A 158 5.63 -2.96 19.68
CA LYS A 158 4.88 -1.90 20.37
C LYS A 158 3.45 -2.33 20.67
N LEU A 159 2.78 -2.98 19.72
CA LEU A 159 1.41 -3.51 19.93
C LEU A 159 1.35 -4.56 21.03
N LEU A 160 2.33 -5.47 21.08
CA LEU A 160 2.40 -6.53 22.09
C LEU A 160 2.66 -5.97 23.50
N TYR A 161 3.55 -4.99 23.62
CA TYR A 161 3.93 -4.39 24.91
C TYR A 161 3.04 -3.21 25.33
N ALA A 162 2.23 -2.67 24.43
CA ALA A 162 1.32 -1.55 24.72
C ALA A 162 0.30 -1.89 25.81
N LYS A 163 0.13 -1.00 26.77
CA LYS A 163 -0.90 -1.12 27.80
C LYS A 163 -2.27 -0.67 27.26
N GLY A 164 -3.35 -1.05 27.92
CA GLY A 164 -4.74 -0.98 27.41
C GLY A 164 -5.15 0.29 26.63
N LYS A 165 -4.83 1.48 27.11
CA LYS A 165 -5.17 2.75 26.39
C LYS A 165 -4.34 2.90 25.10
N GLU A 166 -3.04 2.72 25.20
CA GLU A 166 -2.11 2.82 24.06
C GLU A 166 -2.42 1.78 22.99
N ARG A 167 -2.72 0.54 23.38
CA ARG A 167 -3.18 -0.51 22.48
C ARG A 167 -4.47 -0.12 21.76
N SER A 168 -5.43 0.47 22.48
CA SER A 168 -6.67 0.97 21.87
C SER A 168 -6.43 2.09 20.87
N GLU A 169 -5.48 2.98 21.10
CA GLU A 169 -5.09 4.04 20.15
C GLU A 169 -4.44 3.47 18.89
N ILE A 170 -3.54 2.47 19.03
CA ILE A 170 -2.94 1.78 17.90
C ILE A 170 -4.03 1.08 17.06
N PHE A 171 -4.95 0.36 17.71
CA PHE A 171 -6.06 -0.28 16.98
C PHE A 171 -6.99 0.72 16.30
N ARG A 172 -7.29 1.87 16.93
CA ARG A 172 -8.09 2.92 16.27
C ARG A 172 -7.42 3.48 15.04
N LYS A 173 -6.08 3.63 15.04
CA LYS A 173 -5.31 4.00 13.87
C LYS A 173 -5.37 2.91 12.80
N ILE A 174 -5.11 1.64 13.17
CA ILE A 174 -5.10 0.50 12.25
C ILE A 174 -6.47 0.32 11.58
N PHE A 175 -7.56 0.40 12.33
CA PHE A 175 -8.91 0.18 11.80
C PHE A 175 -9.61 1.45 11.33
N GLY A 176 -8.92 2.61 11.32
CA GLY A 176 -9.50 3.87 10.88
C GLY A 176 -10.73 4.32 11.71
N THR A 177 -10.87 3.84 12.94
CA THR A 177 -12.05 4.11 13.79
C THR A 177 -11.92 5.38 14.63
N TRP A 178 -10.93 6.21 14.36
CA TRP A 178 -10.67 7.44 15.08
C TRP A 178 -11.87 8.41 15.07
N TYR A 179 -12.55 8.53 13.92
CA TYR A 179 -13.74 9.39 13.79
C TYR A 179 -14.91 8.94 14.69
N LEU A 180 -15.09 7.62 14.90
CA LEU A 180 -16.11 7.10 15.83
C LEU A 180 -15.77 7.47 17.28
N TYR A 181 -14.50 7.42 17.62
CA TYR A 181 -14.03 7.84 18.94
C TYR A 181 -14.23 9.34 19.18
N GLU A 182 -13.86 10.18 18.21
CA GLU A 182 -14.14 11.64 18.30
C GLU A 182 -15.63 11.94 18.44
N PHE A 183 -16.47 11.23 17.68
CA PHE A 183 -17.92 11.37 17.78
C PHE A 183 -18.43 10.97 19.18
N GLN A 184 -17.96 9.86 19.71
CA GLN A 184 -18.29 9.41 21.08
C GLN A 184 -17.86 10.44 22.13
N GLU A 185 -16.68 11.00 22.02
CA GLU A 185 -16.17 12.02 22.94
C GLU A 185 -16.97 13.34 22.84
N LYS A 186 -17.37 13.75 21.64
CA LYS A 186 -18.27 14.90 21.45
C LYS A 186 -19.63 14.68 22.12
N ILE A 187 -20.23 13.49 21.99
CA ILE A 187 -21.49 13.16 22.65
C ILE A 187 -21.32 13.19 24.16
N LYS A 188 -20.28 12.60 24.72
CA LYS A 188 -20.01 12.62 26.17
C LYS A 188 -19.87 14.04 26.70
N ARG A 189 -19.11 14.90 26.01
CA ARG A 189 -18.95 16.32 26.39
C ARG A 189 -20.28 17.04 26.39
N ARG A 190 -21.10 16.85 25.36
CA ARG A 190 -22.42 17.47 25.24
C ARG A 190 -23.38 16.98 26.32
N HIS A 191 -23.36 15.68 26.62
CA HIS A 191 -24.15 15.11 27.73
C HIS A 191 -23.77 15.72 29.10
N LEU A 192 -22.46 15.84 29.37
CA LEU A 192 -21.98 16.45 30.60
C LEU A 192 -22.39 17.93 30.72
N SER A 193 -22.31 18.70 29.64
CA SER A 193 -22.74 20.10 29.57
C SER A 193 -24.23 20.24 29.86
N CYS A 194 -25.07 19.45 29.18
CA CYS A 194 -26.52 19.46 29.42
C CYS A 194 -26.88 19.05 30.84
N LYS A 195 -26.19 18.04 31.38
CA LYS A 195 -26.38 17.61 32.77
C LYS A 195 -26.02 18.73 33.75
N TYR A 196 -24.93 19.43 33.54
CA TYR A 196 -24.52 20.57 34.37
C TYR A 196 -25.53 21.71 34.30
N GLU A 197 -25.99 22.10 33.12
CA GLU A 197 -27.01 23.12 32.90
C GLU A 197 -28.33 22.75 33.59
N TYR A 198 -28.75 21.49 33.52
CA TYR A 198 -29.93 21.00 34.23
C TYR A 198 -29.81 21.13 35.74
N LEU A 199 -28.66 20.71 36.31
CA LEU A 199 -28.43 20.81 37.77
C LEU A 199 -28.40 22.25 38.25
N VAL A 200 -27.80 23.17 37.48
CA VAL A 200 -27.78 24.60 37.80
C VAL A 200 -29.20 25.21 37.79
N ARG A 201 -30.05 24.78 36.83
CA ARG A 201 -31.45 25.26 36.77
C ARG A 201 -32.36 24.63 37.82
N ALA A 202 -32.11 23.37 38.18
CA ALA A 202 -32.92 22.66 39.21
C ALA A 202 -32.54 23.03 40.62
N GLY A 203 -31.37 23.61 40.86
CA GLY A 203 -30.93 24.12 42.18
C GLY A 203 -31.29 25.58 42.46
N ARG A 204 -32.04 26.22 41.52
CA ARG A 204 -32.69 27.52 41.72
C ARG A 204 -34.16 27.33 41.99
#